data_a8c564452195d30a5843520a92d6a201
#
_entry.id   a8c564452195d30a5843520a92d6a201
#
_cell.length_a   1.000
_cell.length_b   1.000
_cell.length_c   1.000
_cell.angle_alpha   90.00
_cell.angle_beta   90.00
_cell.angle_gamma   90.00
#
_symmetry.space_group_name_H-M   'P 1'
#
loop_
_entity.id
_entity.type
_entity.pdbx_description
1 polymer ?
#
loop_
_entity_poly.entity_id
_entity_poly.type
_entity_poly.pdbx_seq_one_letter_code
_entity_poly.pdbx_strand_id
1 'polypeptide(L)'
;MEIFTDDWVDAKEMNYKYPDTFDYPTQIELDNIAIGDSIKISNGLERFWVEVKEKNKIYLIGRVDNELITNEYKLNDLVMFENKNIYDIRTKEDKQFYFKKLLNSQKLKKRK
;
A
#
# COMPACT_ATOMS: atom_id res chain seq x y z
N MET A 1 -0.27 -15.98 15.72
CA MET A 1 -0.74 -14.93 14.79
C MET A 1 -0.45 -15.39 13.37
N GLU A 2 -1.47 -15.42 12.52
CA GLU A 2 -1.32 -15.85 11.15
C GLU A 2 -0.81 -14.72 10.27
N ILE A 3 0.10 -15.07 9.36
CA ILE A 3 0.55 -14.16 8.30
C ILE A 3 0.20 -14.85 6.98
N PHE A 4 -0.62 -14.20 6.19
CA PHE A 4 -1.10 -14.78 4.93
C PHE A 4 -0.16 -14.47 3.78
N THR A 5 -0.02 -15.43 2.88
CA THR A 5 0.63 -15.22 1.59
C THR A 5 -0.37 -15.53 0.49
N ASP A 6 -0.12 -15.00 -0.70
CA ASP A 6 -1.01 -15.22 -1.84
C ASP A 6 -0.18 -15.12 -3.13
N ASP A 7 -0.80 -15.43 -4.25
CA ASP A 7 -0.24 -15.17 -5.57
C ASP A 7 -0.45 -13.69 -5.92
N TRP A 8 0.28 -12.84 -5.19
CA TRP A 8 0.20 -11.39 -5.42
C TRP A 8 0.58 -11.07 -6.85
N VAL A 9 -0.14 -10.12 -7.47
CA VAL A 9 0.17 -9.66 -8.81
C VAL A 9 1.58 -9.08 -8.83
N ASP A 10 2.34 -9.44 -9.86
CA ASP A 10 3.69 -8.90 -10.09
C ASP A 10 3.56 -7.52 -10.76
N ALA A 11 3.57 -6.47 -9.94
CA ALA A 11 3.40 -5.10 -10.41
C ALA A 11 4.56 -4.65 -11.30
N LYS A 12 5.76 -5.15 -11.02
CA LYS A 12 6.95 -4.86 -11.84
C LYS A 12 6.78 -5.38 -13.26
N GLU A 13 6.32 -6.62 -13.38
CA GLU A 13 6.06 -7.24 -14.69
C GLU A 13 4.93 -6.52 -15.42
N MET A 14 3.85 -6.16 -14.72
CA MET A 14 2.74 -5.44 -15.33
C MET A 14 3.17 -4.07 -15.86
N ASN A 15 4.01 -3.36 -15.14
CA ASN A 15 4.58 -2.09 -15.60
C ASN A 15 5.47 -2.31 -16.83
N TYR A 16 6.27 -3.36 -16.84
CA TYR A 16 7.14 -3.69 -17.98
C TYR A 16 6.31 -3.96 -19.24
N LYS A 17 5.24 -4.75 -19.13
CA LYS A 17 4.38 -5.12 -20.26
C LYS A 17 3.46 -4.00 -20.70
N TYR A 18 2.95 -3.20 -19.77
CA TYR A 18 1.92 -2.18 -20.02
C TYR A 18 2.28 -0.87 -19.30
N PRO A 19 3.38 -0.22 -19.71
CA PRO A 19 3.90 0.94 -18.97
C PRO A 19 2.95 2.16 -18.95
N ASP A 20 2.05 2.26 -19.94
CA ASP A 20 1.09 3.37 -19.98
C ASP A 20 -0.11 3.14 -19.06
N THR A 21 -0.32 1.92 -18.60
CA THR A 21 -1.48 1.54 -17.80
C THR A 21 -1.12 1.29 -16.33
N PHE A 22 0.05 0.73 -16.08
CA PHE A 22 0.46 0.30 -14.74
C PHE A 22 1.75 1.01 -14.32
N ASP A 23 1.67 1.70 -13.18
CA ASP A 23 2.84 2.31 -12.56
C ASP A 23 3.57 1.31 -11.68
N TYR A 24 4.85 1.57 -11.47
CA TYR A 24 5.67 0.81 -10.54
C TYR A 24 6.65 1.77 -9.86
N PRO A 25 6.86 1.66 -8.54
CA PRO A 25 7.78 2.54 -7.84
C PRO A 25 9.21 2.43 -8.36
N THR A 26 9.97 3.51 -8.21
CA THR A 26 11.40 3.50 -8.51
C THR A 26 12.15 2.68 -7.47
N GLN A 27 13.36 2.23 -7.80
CA GLN A 27 14.19 1.50 -6.84
C GLN A 27 14.47 2.33 -5.58
N ILE A 28 14.69 3.64 -5.74
CA ILE A 28 14.90 4.54 -4.61
C ILE A 28 13.68 4.56 -3.69
N GLU A 29 12.50 4.65 -4.26
CA GLU A 29 11.25 4.62 -3.48
C GLU A 29 11.09 3.31 -2.73
N LEU A 30 11.37 2.18 -3.40
CA LEU A 30 11.31 0.87 -2.77
C LEU A 30 12.32 0.73 -1.63
N ASP A 31 13.55 1.21 -1.84
CA ASP A 31 14.59 1.14 -0.82
C ASP A 31 14.26 1.98 0.41
N ASN A 32 13.50 3.04 0.23
CA ASN A 32 13.13 3.98 1.30
C ASN A 32 11.83 3.64 2.02
N ILE A 33 11.17 2.54 1.67
CA ILE A 33 9.98 2.11 2.40
C ILE A 33 10.34 1.89 3.87
N ALA A 34 9.53 2.47 4.75
CA ALA A 34 9.72 2.41 6.19
C ALA A 34 8.47 1.86 6.89
N ILE A 35 8.66 1.41 8.11
CA ILE A 35 7.55 0.98 8.98
C ILE A 35 6.54 2.13 9.10
N GLY A 36 5.27 1.83 8.88
CA GLY A 36 4.20 2.81 8.92
C GLY A 36 3.80 3.39 7.57
N ASP A 37 4.59 3.16 6.53
CA ASP A 37 4.21 3.56 5.18
C ASP A 37 3.04 2.70 4.68
N SER A 38 2.22 3.24 3.79
CA SER A 38 1.13 2.51 3.14
C SER A 38 1.55 2.04 1.76
N ILE A 39 1.24 0.80 1.46
CA ILE A 39 1.63 0.12 0.23
C ILE A 39 0.37 -0.44 -0.43
N LYS A 40 0.26 -0.28 -1.75
CA LYS A 40 -0.84 -0.86 -2.52
C LYS A 40 -0.37 -2.15 -3.19
N ILE A 41 -1.08 -3.23 -2.94
CA ILE A 41 -0.86 -4.55 -3.56
C ILE A 41 -2.17 -5.07 -4.15
N SER A 42 -2.09 -6.14 -4.94
CA SER A 42 -3.27 -6.75 -5.57
C SER A 42 -3.21 -8.27 -5.48
N ASN A 43 -4.36 -8.88 -5.16
CA ASN A 43 -4.52 -10.33 -5.20
C ASN A 43 -5.06 -10.83 -6.55
N GLY A 44 -5.15 -9.95 -7.55
CA GLY A 44 -5.71 -10.28 -8.86
C GLY A 44 -7.20 -9.96 -8.97
N LEU A 45 -7.90 -9.83 -7.86
CA LEU A 45 -9.33 -9.48 -7.82
C LEU A 45 -9.54 -8.01 -7.49
N GLU A 46 -8.74 -7.48 -6.57
CA GLU A 46 -8.77 -6.07 -6.24
C GLU A 46 -7.41 -5.60 -5.72
N ARG A 47 -7.21 -4.29 -5.75
CA ARG A 47 -6.05 -3.62 -5.15
C ARG A 47 -6.47 -3.09 -3.79
N PHE A 48 -5.58 -3.19 -2.82
CA PHE A 48 -5.86 -2.70 -1.48
C PHE A 48 -4.59 -2.21 -0.80
N TRP A 49 -4.78 -1.44 0.27
CA TRP A 49 -3.68 -0.83 1.02
C TRP A 49 -3.33 -1.66 2.24
N VAL A 50 -2.03 -1.74 2.50
CA VAL A 50 -1.50 -2.33 3.73
C VAL A 50 -0.51 -1.36 4.36
N GLU A 51 -0.44 -1.36 5.69
CA GLU A 51 0.54 -0.59 6.43
C GLU A 51 1.74 -1.47 6.74
N VAL A 52 2.94 -1.01 6.40
CA VAL A 52 4.17 -1.79 6.62
C VAL A 52 4.43 -1.95 8.11
N LYS A 53 4.55 -3.18 8.54
CA LYS A 53 4.86 -3.56 9.93
C LYS A 53 6.25 -4.15 10.08
N GLU A 54 6.77 -4.78 9.04
CA GLU A 54 8.10 -5.36 9.03
C GLU A 54 8.66 -5.32 7.61
N LYS A 55 9.97 -5.12 7.51
CA LYS A 55 10.67 -5.09 6.23
C LYS A 55 12.05 -5.68 6.39
N ASN A 56 12.43 -6.54 5.47
CA ASN A 56 13.80 -7.02 5.34
C ASN A 56 14.19 -7.06 3.85
N LYS A 57 15.34 -7.65 3.51
CA LYS A 57 15.85 -7.66 2.15
C LYS A 57 15.04 -8.54 1.20
N ILE A 58 14.23 -9.45 1.72
CA ILE A 58 13.53 -10.47 0.95
C ILE A 58 12.05 -10.17 0.83
N TYR A 59 11.41 -9.75 1.93
CA TYR A 59 9.96 -9.57 1.98
C TYR A 59 9.55 -8.40 2.88
N LEU A 60 8.27 -8.06 2.80
CA LEU A 60 7.62 -7.11 3.69
C LEU A 60 6.40 -7.81 4.33
N ILE A 61 6.06 -7.36 5.53
CA ILE A 61 4.80 -7.74 6.18
C ILE A 61 4.01 -6.47 6.38
N GLY A 62 2.76 -6.49 5.93
CA GLY A 62 1.84 -5.38 6.08
C GLY A 62 0.54 -5.78 6.75
N ARG A 63 -0.11 -4.83 7.39
CA ARG A 63 -1.42 -4.97 7.99
C ARG A 63 -2.45 -4.42 7.02
N VAL A 64 -3.45 -5.22 6.67
CA VAL A 64 -4.54 -4.78 5.78
C VAL A 64 -5.23 -3.56 6.42
N ASP A 65 -5.27 -2.45 5.68
CA ASP A 65 -5.64 -1.15 6.20
C ASP A 65 -6.93 -0.57 5.58
N ASN A 66 -7.60 -1.34 4.75
CA ASN A 66 -8.94 -0.97 4.26
C ASN A 66 -9.79 -2.23 4.11
N GLU A 67 -11.11 -2.04 4.12
CA GLU A 67 -12.02 -3.15 3.88
C GLU A 67 -12.00 -3.54 2.40
N LEU A 68 -11.91 -4.85 2.13
CA LEU A 68 -11.91 -5.38 0.77
C LEU A 68 -13.34 -5.67 0.33
N ILE A 69 -13.62 -5.34 -0.92
CA ILE A 69 -14.93 -5.64 -1.54
C ILE A 69 -15.11 -7.15 -1.67
N THR A 70 -14.04 -7.86 -2.01
CA THR A 70 -14.08 -9.31 -2.22
C THR A 70 -14.10 -10.13 -0.93
N ASN A 71 -13.85 -9.51 0.21
CA ASN A 71 -13.75 -10.16 1.53
C ASN A 71 -12.68 -11.27 1.62
N GLU A 72 -11.68 -11.26 0.72
CA GLU A 72 -10.59 -12.24 0.74
C GLU A 72 -9.71 -12.08 1.99
N TYR A 73 -9.55 -10.86 2.45
CA TYR A 73 -8.82 -10.52 3.67
C TYR A 73 -9.65 -9.57 4.51
N LYS A 74 -9.46 -9.66 5.81
CA LYS A 74 -10.14 -8.78 6.76
C LYS A 74 -9.25 -7.63 7.15
N LEU A 75 -9.85 -6.53 7.58
CA LEU A 75 -9.12 -5.41 8.17
C LEU A 75 -8.22 -5.94 9.30
N ASN A 76 -6.98 -5.49 9.34
CA ASN A 76 -5.95 -5.87 10.29
C ASN A 76 -5.30 -7.25 10.06
N ASP A 77 -5.71 -8.00 9.06
CA ASP A 77 -4.97 -9.21 8.69
C ASP A 77 -3.53 -8.84 8.31
N LEU A 78 -2.59 -9.73 8.65
CA LEU A 78 -1.21 -9.57 8.24
C LEU A 78 -0.94 -10.35 6.97
N VAL A 79 -0.30 -9.70 6.01
CA VAL A 79 0.06 -10.31 4.72
C VAL A 79 1.54 -10.12 4.44
N MET A 80 2.15 -11.09 3.78
CA MET A 80 3.55 -11.06 3.38
C MET A 80 3.65 -10.94 1.86
N PHE A 81 4.48 -10.04 1.39
CA PHE A 81 4.66 -9.76 -0.04
C PHE A 81 6.08 -9.28 -0.31
N GLU A 82 6.41 -9.09 -1.59
CA GLU A 82 7.73 -8.67 -2.03
C GLU A 82 7.66 -7.32 -2.75
N ASN A 83 8.82 -6.70 -2.94
CA ASN A 83 8.91 -5.42 -3.65
C ASN A 83 8.22 -5.45 -5.01
N LYS A 84 8.37 -6.53 -5.77
CA LYS A 84 7.75 -6.66 -7.10
C LYS A 84 6.23 -6.61 -7.09
N ASN A 85 5.61 -6.82 -5.94
CA ASN A 85 4.14 -6.79 -5.80
C ASN A 85 3.59 -5.40 -5.53
N ILE A 86 4.44 -4.40 -5.38
CA ILE A 86 4.03 -3.06 -4.93
C ILE A 86 3.64 -2.20 -6.12
N TYR A 87 2.38 -1.76 -6.15
CA TYR A 87 1.89 -0.84 -7.17
C TYR A 87 2.15 0.61 -6.82
N ASP A 88 2.01 0.97 -5.55
CA ASP A 88 2.09 2.36 -5.12
C ASP A 88 2.54 2.44 -3.67
N ILE A 89 3.17 3.54 -3.32
CA ILE A 89 3.68 3.82 -1.98
C ILE A 89 3.17 5.18 -1.55
N ARG A 90 2.61 5.24 -0.35
CA ARG A 90 2.27 6.49 0.30
C ARG A 90 3.02 6.56 1.62
N THR A 91 3.97 7.48 1.73
CA THR A 91 4.79 7.59 2.92
C THR A 91 3.98 8.08 4.11
N LYS A 92 4.51 7.82 5.30
CA LYS A 92 3.90 8.28 6.54
C LYS A 92 3.79 9.82 6.58
N GLU A 93 4.80 10.52 6.09
CA GLU A 93 4.78 11.98 5.98
C GLU A 93 3.72 12.47 5.00
N ASP A 94 3.59 11.83 3.86
CA ASP A 94 2.57 12.19 2.87
C ASP A 94 1.16 12.06 3.45
N LYS A 95 0.90 11.01 4.22
CA LYS A 95 -0.39 10.80 4.88
C LYS A 95 -0.69 11.90 5.88
N GLN A 96 0.30 12.29 6.68
CA GLN A 96 0.14 13.35 7.67
C GLN A 96 -0.15 14.69 7.01
N PHE A 97 0.57 15.00 5.94
CA PHE A 97 0.36 16.25 5.19
C PHE A 97 -1.05 16.30 4.62
N TYR A 98 -1.50 15.24 3.99
CA TYR A 98 -2.83 15.16 3.40
C TYR A 98 -3.93 15.31 4.45
N PHE A 99 -3.76 14.66 5.59
CA PHE A 99 -4.70 14.73 6.70
C PHE A 99 -4.83 16.15 7.25
N LYS A 100 -3.72 16.83 7.45
CA LYS A 100 -3.72 18.23 7.90
C LYS A 100 -4.46 19.14 6.92
N LYS A 101 -4.25 18.92 5.63
CA LYS A 101 -4.91 19.68 4.59
C LYS A 101 -6.43 19.49 4.64
N LEU A 102 -6.89 18.28 4.84
CA LEU A 102 -8.31 17.98 4.99
C LEU A 102 -8.91 18.63 6.22
N LEU A 103 -8.22 18.57 7.35
CA LEU A 103 -8.68 19.19 8.59
C LEU A 103 -8.84 20.70 8.43
N ASN A 104 -7.90 21.34 7.78
CA ASN A 104 -7.97 22.78 7.53
C ASN A 104 -9.17 23.14 6.66
N SER A 105 -9.44 22.37 5.62
CA SER A 105 -10.63 22.54 4.79
C SER A 105 -11.92 22.41 5.58
N GLN A 106 -12.01 21.41 6.46
CA GLN A 106 -13.18 21.19 7.30
C GLN A 106 -13.40 22.32 8.28
N LYS A 107 -12.32 22.83 8.87
CA LYS A 107 -12.41 23.99 9.78
C LYS A 107 -12.99 25.21 9.09
N LEU A 108 -12.56 25.45 7.86
CA LEU A 108 -13.08 26.56 7.07
C LEU A 108 -14.58 26.41 6.82
N LYS A 109 -15.04 25.19 6.56
CA LYS A 109 -16.47 24.93 6.36
C LYS A 109 -17.30 25.16 7.61
N LYS A 110 -16.77 24.84 8.78
CA LYS A 110 -17.49 24.98 10.05
C LYS A 110 -17.74 26.42 10.49
N ARG A 111 -17.04 27.37 9.89
CA ARG A 111 -17.13 28.78 10.26
C ARG A 111 -18.24 29.53 9.56
N LYS A 112 -19.00 28.89 8.80
CA LYS A 112 -20.16 29.52 8.12
C LYS A 112 -21.19 30.00 9.10
#